data_68d04e968e216931ffdfdae49ba12640
#
_entry.id   68d04e968e216931ffdfdae49ba12640
#
_cell.length_a   1.000
_cell.length_b   1.000
_cell.length_c   1.000
_cell.angle_alpha   90.00
_cell.angle_beta   90.00
_cell.angle_gamma   90.00
#
_symmetry.space_group_name_H-M   'P 1'
#
loop_
_entity.id
_entity.type
_entity.pdbx_description
1 polymer ?
#
loop_
_entity_poly.entity_id
_entity_poly.type
_entity_poly.pdbx_seq_one_letter_code
_entity_poly.pdbx_strand_id
1 'polypeptide(L)'
;MEHSVCFAGCHSGVKSAFLPVENGIGNLKSAAEDGTRIAVKRWRSERKNCSQTGPAVSAGLCPTLNQETRMSVYAHPGAAGAKHVFKSQYDNFIGGKFVPPVKGQYFDVITPISGKAYTKAARSTAEDIERALDAAHAATAKWAATSAAERANLLLKIADRIEANTELLAYAETVDNGKPIRETLNADIPLTADHFRYFAGCVRAQEGALSQIDDGTVAYHFHEPLGVVGQIIPWNFPILMAAWKLAPALGAGNCVVLKPAESTPISILVLVELIADLLPPGVLNIVNGFGREAGMPLATSKRINKIAFTGSTATGRVIAQAAASNLIPATLELGGKSPNVFFDDVMAQDDAFLDKAIEGLVLFAFNQGEVCTCPSRALIQESIYDKFIDRALKRVAAIKQGNPLDTETMIGAQASAMQMDKIMSYLEVGKQEG
;
A
#
# COMPACT_ATOMS: atom_id res chain seq x y z
N MET A 1 -8.49 -1.93 22.08
CA MET A 1 -9.15 -0.77 21.50
C MET A 1 -8.68 -0.67 20.06
N GLU A 2 -9.58 -1.04 19.16
CA GLU A 2 -9.34 -1.05 17.73
C GLU A 2 -9.54 0.37 17.19
N HIS A 3 -8.53 0.91 16.55
CA HIS A 3 -8.72 2.07 15.69
C HIS A 3 -8.51 1.64 14.24
N SER A 4 -9.64 1.44 13.57
CA SER A 4 -9.70 1.38 12.11
C SER A 4 -9.35 2.75 11.54
N VAL A 5 -8.27 2.85 10.80
CA VAL A 5 -7.95 4.05 10.03
C VAL A 5 -8.67 3.96 8.70
N CYS A 6 -9.78 4.71 8.59
CA CYS A 6 -10.43 4.99 7.31
C CYS A 6 -9.66 6.09 6.58
N PHE A 7 -9.25 5.83 5.33
CA PHE A 7 -8.76 6.87 4.44
C PHE A 7 -9.92 7.69 3.89
N ALA A 8 -10.01 8.96 4.30
CA ALA A 8 -10.80 9.97 3.60
C ALA A 8 -9.86 11.14 3.28
N GLY A 9 -9.84 11.52 2.01
CA GLY A 9 -9.04 12.62 1.50
C GLY A 9 -9.44 13.96 2.13
N CYS A 10 -8.43 14.78 2.42
CA CYS A 10 -8.54 16.13 2.94
C CYS A 10 -9.26 17.08 1.99
N HIS A 11 -10.34 17.72 2.46
CA HIS A 11 -10.60 19.13 2.20
C HIS A 11 -11.41 19.73 3.35
N SER A 12 -10.77 20.70 3.99
CA SER A 12 -11.25 21.83 4.81
C SER A 12 -12.62 21.77 5.52
N GLY A 13 -12.57 21.76 6.83
CA GLY A 13 -13.48 22.50 7.68
C GLY A 13 -14.82 21.82 8.02
N VAL A 14 -14.83 20.84 8.94
CA VAL A 14 -16.05 20.50 9.69
C VAL A 14 -15.69 20.26 11.15
N LYS A 15 -16.29 21.02 12.04
CA LYS A 15 -16.29 20.74 13.48
C LYS A 15 -17.13 19.50 13.73
N SER A 16 -16.53 18.45 14.26
CA SER A 16 -17.26 17.25 14.70
C SER A 16 -17.72 17.41 16.14
N ALA A 17 -19.02 17.24 16.37
CA ALA A 17 -19.58 17.02 17.68
C ALA A 17 -19.65 15.51 17.94
N PHE A 18 -19.04 15.04 19.01
CA PHE A 18 -19.17 13.65 19.47
C PHE A 18 -20.41 13.55 20.35
N LEU A 19 -21.25 12.54 20.07
CA LEU A 19 -22.26 12.03 21.01
C LEU A 19 -21.80 10.64 21.52
N PRO A 20 -21.96 10.35 22.81
CA PRO A 20 -21.59 9.04 23.36
C PRO A 20 -22.59 7.96 22.93
N VAL A 21 -22.09 6.79 22.55
CA VAL A 21 -22.90 5.59 22.32
C VAL A 21 -22.84 4.76 23.59
N GLU A 22 -23.94 4.73 24.33
CA GLU A 22 -24.17 3.77 25.40
C GLU A 22 -24.69 2.42 24.84
N ASN A 23 -24.28 1.34 25.48
CA ASN A 23 -24.58 -0.04 25.16
C ASN A 23 -26.09 -0.34 25.18
N GLY A 24 -26.56 -1.11 24.18
CA GLY A 24 -27.89 -1.71 24.22
C GLY A 24 -28.22 -2.53 22.98
N ILE A 25 -27.89 -3.83 23.01
CA ILE A 25 -28.47 -4.82 22.09
C ILE A 25 -29.90 -5.07 22.54
N GLY A 26 -30.86 -4.56 21.79
CA GLY A 26 -32.29 -4.80 22.01
C GLY A 26 -33.15 -4.44 20.80
N ASN A 27 -33.63 -5.49 20.10
CA ASN A 27 -34.82 -5.50 19.24
C ASN A 27 -34.95 -4.45 18.09
N LEU A 28 -34.40 -4.79 16.94
CA LEU A 28 -34.81 -4.25 15.65
C LEU A 28 -35.99 -5.04 15.05
N LYS A 29 -37.19 -4.87 15.62
CA LYS A 29 -38.46 -5.24 14.99
C LYS A 29 -39.58 -4.42 15.59
N SER A 30 -39.64 -3.11 15.30
CA SER A 30 -40.87 -2.30 15.35
C SER A 30 -40.57 -0.81 15.13
N ALA A 31 -40.10 -0.43 13.98
CA ALA A 31 -39.97 0.98 13.59
C ALA A 31 -40.25 1.20 12.09
N ALA A 32 -41.27 0.50 11.60
CA ALA A 32 -41.74 0.67 10.20
C ALA A 32 -43.08 1.44 10.10
N GLU A 33 -43.59 2.01 11.19
CA GLU A 33 -44.89 2.68 11.20
C GLU A 33 -44.89 4.03 11.91
N ASP A 34 -43.85 4.82 11.78
CA ASP A 34 -44.00 6.24 12.20
C ASP A 34 -43.21 7.15 11.26
N GLY A 35 -43.95 7.93 10.48
CA GLY A 35 -43.48 8.76 9.38
C GLY A 35 -42.61 9.93 9.82
N THR A 36 -41.43 9.69 10.36
CA THR A 36 -40.48 10.74 10.69
C THR A 36 -39.64 11.08 9.45
N ARG A 37 -40.02 12.18 8.79
CA ARG A 37 -39.25 12.82 7.72
C ARG A 37 -37.91 13.27 8.24
N ILE A 38 -36.83 12.65 7.81
CA ILE A 38 -35.47 13.18 7.99
C ILE A 38 -35.34 14.41 7.09
N ALA A 39 -35.32 15.59 7.69
CA ALA A 39 -35.12 16.85 6.98
C ALA A 39 -33.63 17.00 6.66
N VAL A 40 -33.23 16.71 5.41
CA VAL A 40 -31.93 17.08 4.88
C VAL A 40 -31.92 18.59 4.64
N LYS A 41 -31.30 19.37 5.54
CA LYS A 41 -31.06 20.80 5.33
C LYS A 41 -30.10 21.00 4.17
N ARG A 42 -30.62 21.50 3.06
CA ARG A 42 -29.86 21.97 1.90
C ARG A 42 -29.06 23.20 2.33
N TRP A 43 -27.74 23.10 2.35
CA TRP A 43 -26.88 24.25 2.61
C TRP A 43 -26.74 25.07 1.32
N ARG A 44 -27.31 26.31 1.32
CA ARG A 44 -27.03 27.32 0.30
C ARG A 44 -25.78 28.08 0.73
N SER A 45 -24.73 28.05 -0.07
CA SER A 45 -23.59 28.95 0.06
C SER A 45 -23.99 30.35 -0.43
N GLU A 46 -24.18 31.29 0.47
CA GLU A 46 -24.23 32.71 0.11
C GLU A 46 -22.82 33.18 -0.25
N ARG A 47 -22.58 33.46 -1.52
CA ARG A 47 -21.40 34.21 -1.97
C ARG A 47 -21.61 35.68 -1.62
N LYS A 48 -20.91 36.18 -0.62
CA LYS A 48 -20.74 37.62 -0.44
C LYS A 48 -19.66 38.10 -1.40
N ASN A 49 -20.05 38.95 -2.35
CA ASN A 49 -19.14 39.74 -3.18
C ASN A 49 -18.29 40.63 -2.28
N CYS A 50 -17.02 40.38 -2.19
CA CYS A 50 -16.04 41.29 -1.63
C CYS A 50 -15.18 41.82 -2.76
N SER A 51 -15.53 42.97 -3.29
CA SER A 51 -14.70 43.76 -4.17
C SER A 51 -13.68 44.51 -3.32
N GLN A 52 -12.44 44.08 -3.28
CA GLN A 52 -11.34 44.94 -2.87
C GLN A 52 -10.10 44.59 -3.70
N THR A 53 -9.66 45.60 -4.42
CA THR A 53 -8.43 45.69 -5.16
C THR A 53 -7.21 45.67 -4.23
N GLY A 54 -6.47 44.54 -4.22
CA GLY A 54 -5.16 44.43 -3.62
C GLY A 54 -4.18 43.93 -4.71
N PRO A 55 -2.86 44.29 -4.63
CA PRO A 55 -1.93 44.02 -5.71
C PRO A 55 -1.74 42.54 -5.92
N ALA A 56 -1.67 42.15 -7.20
CA ALA A 56 -1.44 40.80 -7.65
C ALA A 56 -0.14 40.23 -7.06
N VAL A 57 -0.28 39.29 -6.13
CA VAL A 57 0.84 38.40 -5.78
C VAL A 57 0.98 37.45 -6.95
N SER A 58 2.09 37.56 -7.65
CA SER A 58 2.46 36.67 -8.74
C SER A 58 2.39 35.23 -8.22
N ALA A 59 1.47 34.44 -8.79
CA ALA A 59 1.48 33.00 -8.64
C ALA A 59 2.86 32.51 -9.10
N GLY A 60 3.70 32.13 -8.14
CA GLY A 60 4.94 31.43 -8.43
C GLY A 60 4.60 30.18 -9.24
N LEU A 61 5.01 30.17 -10.48
CA LEU A 61 4.96 29.03 -11.38
C LEU A 61 5.55 27.83 -10.61
N CYS A 62 4.73 26.80 -10.48
CA CYS A 62 5.22 25.46 -10.32
C CYS A 62 6.36 25.26 -11.32
N PRO A 63 7.57 24.85 -10.93
CA PRO A 63 8.63 24.67 -11.89
C PRO A 63 8.12 23.69 -12.94
N THR A 64 7.98 24.19 -14.17
CA THR A 64 7.82 23.35 -15.34
C THR A 64 8.97 22.36 -15.32
N LEU A 65 8.68 21.11 -14.96
CA LEU A 65 9.59 20.00 -15.21
C LEU A 65 10.00 20.11 -16.67
N ASN A 66 11.28 20.39 -16.89
CA ASN A 66 11.88 20.34 -18.21
C ASN A 66 11.37 19.08 -18.91
N GLN A 67 10.69 19.26 -20.02
CA GLN A 67 10.43 18.20 -20.98
C GLN A 67 11.77 17.84 -21.67
N GLU A 68 12.70 17.30 -20.87
CA GLU A 68 13.71 16.42 -21.44
C GLU A 68 12.96 15.26 -22.06
N THR A 69 13.24 14.96 -23.30
CA THR A 69 12.68 13.88 -24.12
C THR A 69 12.63 12.60 -23.26
N ARG A 70 11.50 12.37 -22.56
CA ARG A 70 11.26 11.12 -21.84
C ARG A 70 11.30 10.02 -22.88
N MET A 71 12.18 9.04 -22.69
CA MET A 71 12.19 7.85 -23.53
C MET A 71 10.81 7.22 -23.48
N SER A 72 10.16 7.04 -24.62
CA SER A 72 8.84 6.41 -24.69
C SER A 72 8.90 4.93 -24.28
N VAL A 73 10.04 4.28 -24.48
CA VAL A 73 10.23 2.86 -24.15
C VAL A 73 11.56 2.68 -23.41
N TYR A 74 11.50 2.08 -22.24
CA TYR A 74 12.69 1.71 -21.47
C TYR A 74 13.30 0.41 -21.98
N ALA A 75 14.63 0.32 -21.88
CA ALA A 75 15.34 -0.89 -22.27
C ALA A 75 15.02 -2.07 -21.34
N HIS A 76 14.99 -3.28 -21.89
CA HIS A 76 14.79 -4.52 -21.11
C HIS A 76 15.93 -4.74 -20.11
N PRO A 77 15.71 -5.47 -19.00
CA PRO A 77 16.75 -5.87 -18.07
C PRO A 77 17.90 -6.58 -18.81
N GLY A 78 19.14 -6.15 -18.52
CA GLY A 78 20.34 -6.69 -19.15
C GLY A 78 20.67 -6.15 -20.54
N ALA A 79 19.79 -5.32 -21.16
CA ALA A 79 20.08 -4.65 -22.42
C ALA A 79 20.84 -3.33 -22.17
N ALA A 80 21.56 -2.86 -23.21
CA ALA A 80 22.21 -1.55 -23.17
C ALA A 80 21.16 -0.43 -22.92
N GLY A 81 21.45 0.47 -22.00
CA GLY A 81 20.53 1.55 -21.61
C GLY A 81 19.48 1.16 -20.54
N ALA A 82 19.52 -0.05 -19.98
CA ALA A 82 18.68 -0.41 -18.85
C ALA A 82 18.95 0.52 -17.64
N LYS A 83 17.90 0.96 -16.96
CA LYS A 83 18.00 1.93 -15.85
C LYS A 83 18.59 1.33 -14.59
N HIS A 84 18.61 0.02 -14.48
CA HIS A 84 19.24 -0.71 -13.36
C HIS A 84 19.90 -1.99 -13.87
N VAL A 85 21.06 -2.31 -13.30
CA VAL A 85 21.78 -3.57 -13.55
C VAL A 85 21.47 -4.49 -12.38
N PHE A 86 20.58 -5.45 -12.60
CA PHE A 86 20.23 -6.43 -11.58
C PHE A 86 21.41 -7.37 -11.34
N LYS A 87 21.63 -7.73 -10.08
CA LYS A 87 22.61 -8.75 -9.69
C LYS A 87 22.18 -10.12 -10.22
N SER A 88 23.12 -11.03 -10.41
CA SER A 88 22.82 -12.41 -10.78
C SER A 88 22.02 -13.15 -9.68
N GLN A 89 22.19 -12.71 -8.41
CA GLN A 89 21.41 -13.18 -7.27
C GLN A 89 21.35 -12.13 -6.16
N TYR A 90 20.29 -12.21 -5.37
CA TYR A 90 20.05 -11.34 -4.21
C TYR A 90 19.93 -12.17 -2.94
N ASP A 91 20.67 -11.76 -1.93
CA ASP A 91 20.69 -12.33 -0.60
C ASP A 91 19.58 -11.76 0.29
N ASN A 92 19.41 -12.30 1.49
CA ASN A 92 18.61 -11.68 2.53
C ASN A 92 19.32 -10.43 3.06
N PHE A 93 18.57 -9.46 3.59
CA PHE A 93 19.13 -8.33 4.32
C PHE A 93 18.87 -8.52 5.82
N ILE A 94 19.92 -8.85 6.58
CA ILE A 94 19.81 -9.16 8.01
C ILE A 94 20.93 -8.44 8.79
N GLY A 95 20.57 -7.78 9.88
CA GLY A 95 21.55 -7.12 10.73
C GLY A 95 22.34 -6.00 10.04
N GLY A 96 21.73 -5.32 9.05
CA GLY A 96 22.34 -4.25 8.28
C GLY A 96 23.25 -4.71 7.14
N LYS A 97 23.22 -5.98 6.76
CA LYS A 97 24.07 -6.59 5.72
C LYS A 97 23.28 -7.53 4.83
N PHE A 98 23.68 -7.63 3.57
CA PHE A 98 23.23 -8.71 2.69
C PHE A 98 23.98 -10.00 3.06
N VAL A 99 23.23 -11.05 3.36
CA VAL A 99 23.76 -12.34 3.81
C VAL A 99 23.09 -13.48 3.06
N PRO A 100 23.85 -14.50 2.61
CA PRO A 100 23.28 -15.65 1.92
C PRO A 100 22.31 -16.42 2.84
N PRO A 101 21.32 -17.12 2.25
CA PRO A 101 20.45 -18.01 3.02
C PRO A 101 21.25 -19.14 3.65
N VAL A 102 20.84 -19.58 4.85
CA VAL A 102 21.58 -20.58 5.63
C VAL A 102 21.87 -21.86 4.83
N LYS A 103 20.91 -22.30 4.02
CA LYS A 103 21.06 -23.51 3.18
C LYS A 103 21.71 -23.23 1.82
N GLY A 104 22.13 -22.00 1.53
CA GLY A 104 22.74 -21.64 0.25
C GLY A 104 21.83 -21.83 -0.96
N GLN A 105 20.51 -21.91 -0.76
CA GLN A 105 19.54 -22.15 -1.83
C GLN A 105 18.94 -20.83 -2.33
N TYR A 106 18.69 -20.79 -3.65
CA TYR A 106 18.08 -19.65 -4.32
C TYR A 106 16.97 -20.15 -5.25
N PHE A 107 16.04 -19.28 -5.60
CA PHE A 107 15.03 -19.56 -6.60
C PHE A 107 15.06 -18.49 -7.70
N ASP A 108 14.67 -18.88 -8.90
CA ASP A 108 14.59 -17.97 -10.04
C ASP A 108 13.45 -16.96 -9.85
N VAL A 109 13.74 -15.67 -10.10
CA VAL A 109 12.73 -14.61 -10.14
C VAL A 109 12.40 -14.31 -11.60
N ILE A 110 11.15 -14.54 -11.95
CA ILE A 110 10.64 -14.39 -13.31
C ILE A 110 10.09 -12.98 -13.49
N THR A 111 10.57 -12.25 -14.52
CA THR A 111 9.90 -11.00 -14.89
C THR A 111 8.69 -11.27 -15.76
N PRO A 112 7.51 -10.73 -15.41
CA PRO A 112 6.31 -10.88 -16.24
C PRO A 112 6.44 -10.24 -17.62
N ILE A 113 7.36 -9.30 -17.81
CA ILE A 113 7.62 -8.63 -19.09
C ILE A 113 8.01 -9.60 -20.20
N SER A 114 8.82 -10.61 -19.86
CA SER A 114 9.32 -11.59 -20.83
C SER A 114 8.98 -13.04 -20.51
N GLY A 115 8.44 -13.32 -19.32
CA GLY A 115 8.21 -14.67 -18.82
C GLY A 115 9.51 -15.45 -18.51
N LYS A 116 10.66 -14.77 -18.42
CA LYS A 116 11.97 -15.39 -18.19
C LYS A 116 12.58 -14.98 -16.86
N ALA A 117 13.40 -15.84 -16.29
CA ALA A 117 14.21 -15.50 -15.14
C ALA A 117 15.21 -14.39 -15.50
N TYR A 118 15.29 -13.37 -14.65
CA TYR A 118 16.25 -12.27 -14.83
C TYR A 118 17.25 -12.17 -13.67
N THR A 119 16.95 -12.82 -12.55
CA THR A 119 17.82 -12.93 -11.37
C THR A 119 17.35 -14.07 -10.47
N LYS A 120 18.02 -14.24 -9.33
CA LYS A 120 17.64 -15.18 -8.28
C LYS A 120 17.47 -14.46 -6.94
N ALA A 121 16.59 -14.98 -6.08
CA ALA A 121 16.42 -14.54 -4.70
C ALA A 121 16.69 -15.68 -3.71
N ALA A 122 17.09 -15.33 -2.49
CA ALA A 122 17.37 -16.29 -1.43
C ALA A 122 16.13 -17.13 -1.11
N ARG A 123 16.28 -18.47 -1.07
CA ARG A 123 15.28 -19.41 -0.60
C ARG A 123 15.52 -19.74 0.87
N SER A 124 14.91 -18.95 1.71
CA SER A 124 15.10 -19.01 3.16
C SER A 124 14.18 -20.02 3.83
N THR A 125 14.58 -20.42 5.02
CA THR A 125 13.87 -21.36 5.89
C THR A 125 13.64 -20.73 7.27
N ALA A 126 13.13 -21.52 8.21
CA ALA A 126 12.97 -21.11 9.61
C ALA A 126 14.28 -20.63 10.24
N GLU A 127 15.42 -21.21 9.85
CA GLU A 127 16.73 -20.82 10.39
C GLU A 127 17.10 -19.37 10.00
N ASP A 128 16.77 -18.94 8.78
CA ASP A 128 16.98 -17.55 8.33
C ASP A 128 16.07 -16.58 9.08
N ILE A 129 14.82 -16.99 9.35
CA ILE A 129 13.88 -16.21 10.18
C ILE A 129 14.43 -16.04 11.58
N GLU A 130 14.93 -17.10 12.23
CA GLU A 130 15.54 -17.01 13.55
C GLU A 130 16.74 -16.06 13.57
N ARG A 131 17.63 -16.12 12.57
CA ARG A 131 18.75 -15.16 12.43
C ARG A 131 18.28 -13.71 12.29
N ALA A 132 17.20 -13.47 11.55
CA ALA A 132 16.61 -12.14 11.41
C ALA A 132 15.98 -11.66 12.71
N LEU A 133 15.32 -12.56 13.45
CA LEU A 133 14.77 -12.28 14.77
C LEU A 133 15.89 -11.98 15.79
N ASP A 134 17.00 -12.71 15.77
CA ASP A 134 18.17 -12.43 16.62
C ASP A 134 18.69 -11.00 16.37
N ALA A 135 18.86 -10.62 15.11
CA ALA A 135 19.30 -9.28 14.73
C ALA A 135 18.30 -8.19 15.16
N ALA A 136 17.00 -8.44 14.98
CA ALA A 136 15.95 -7.51 15.37
C ALA A 136 15.89 -7.33 16.90
N HIS A 137 15.94 -8.41 17.67
CA HIS A 137 15.95 -8.34 19.14
C HIS A 137 17.19 -7.62 19.68
N ALA A 138 18.35 -7.84 19.09
CA ALA A 138 19.58 -7.13 19.48
C ALA A 138 19.49 -5.62 19.28
N ALA A 139 18.70 -5.16 18.30
CA ALA A 139 18.51 -3.74 18.00
C ALA A 139 17.40 -3.06 18.83
N THR A 140 16.45 -3.83 19.36
CA THR A 140 15.18 -3.33 19.91
C THR A 140 15.39 -2.28 20.99
N ALA A 141 16.20 -2.55 22.01
CA ALA A 141 16.35 -1.64 23.15
C ALA A 141 16.93 -0.28 22.72
N LYS A 142 17.95 -0.28 21.85
CA LYS A 142 18.57 0.94 21.34
C LYS A 142 17.63 1.71 20.43
N TRP A 143 16.88 1.02 19.56
CA TRP A 143 15.96 1.66 18.63
C TRP A 143 14.74 2.24 19.36
N ALA A 144 14.17 1.53 20.30
CA ALA A 144 13.06 2.00 21.14
C ALA A 144 13.41 3.24 21.98
N ALA A 145 14.69 3.38 22.38
CA ALA A 145 15.18 4.53 23.14
C ALA A 145 15.41 5.79 22.30
N THR A 146 15.30 5.71 20.96
CA THR A 146 15.42 6.89 20.10
C THR A 146 14.22 7.81 20.26
N SER A 147 14.44 9.12 20.14
CA SER A 147 13.35 10.11 20.21
C SER A 147 12.43 10.03 18.99
N ALA A 148 11.17 10.49 19.15
CA ALA A 148 10.24 10.65 18.04
C ALA A 148 10.84 11.54 16.91
N ALA A 149 11.61 12.57 17.28
CA ALA A 149 12.26 13.46 16.32
C ALA A 149 13.33 12.73 15.49
N GLU A 150 14.16 11.89 16.11
CA GLU A 150 15.19 11.11 15.40
C GLU A 150 14.55 10.12 14.42
N ARG A 151 13.51 9.40 14.85
CA ARG A 151 12.78 8.47 13.98
C ARG A 151 12.06 9.19 12.83
N ALA A 152 11.39 10.32 13.11
CA ALA A 152 10.77 11.14 12.07
C ALA A 152 11.80 11.63 11.04
N ASN A 153 12.96 12.14 11.49
CA ASN A 153 14.02 12.58 10.59
C ASN A 153 14.59 11.44 9.74
N LEU A 154 14.67 10.23 10.29
CA LEU A 154 15.05 9.03 9.51
C LEU A 154 14.04 8.75 8.40
N LEU A 155 12.73 8.75 8.72
CA LEU A 155 11.67 8.52 7.74
C LEU A 155 11.70 9.56 6.61
N LEU A 156 11.94 10.84 6.94
CA LEU A 156 12.11 11.90 5.94
C LEU A 156 13.30 11.64 5.02
N LYS A 157 14.46 11.24 5.58
CA LYS A 157 15.65 10.89 4.78
C LYS A 157 15.38 9.69 3.85
N ILE A 158 14.61 8.70 4.31
CA ILE A 158 14.18 7.57 3.46
C ILE A 158 13.32 8.10 2.31
N ALA A 159 12.34 8.96 2.58
CA ALA A 159 11.50 9.56 1.55
C ALA A 159 12.32 10.36 0.53
N ASP A 160 13.24 11.19 0.98
CA ASP A 160 14.14 11.95 0.10
C ASP A 160 15.00 11.04 -0.78
N ARG A 161 15.49 9.91 -0.22
CA ARG A 161 16.28 8.93 -0.98
C ARG A 161 15.42 8.21 -2.04
N ILE A 162 14.15 7.91 -1.73
CA ILE A 162 13.19 7.32 -2.68
C ILE A 162 12.93 8.30 -3.81
N GLU A 163 12.61 9.56 -3.51
CA GLU A 163 12.34 10.59 -4.53
C GLU A 163 13.54 10.84 -5.44
N ALA A 164 14.75 10.91 -4.87
CA ALA A 164 15.99 11.07 -5.64
C ALA A 164 16.28 9.90 -6.59
N ASN A 165 15.63 8.73 -6.37
CA ASN A 165 15.83 7.51 -7.17
C ASN A 165 14.51 7.00 -7.78
N THR A 166 13.53 7.89 -8.02
CA THR A 166 12.18 7.51 -8.50
C THR A 166 12.24 6.68 -9.77
N GLU A 167 13.00 7.09 -10.77
CA GLU A 167 13.06 6.40 -12.07
C GLU A 167 13.69 4.99 -11.94
N LEU A 168 14.73 4.85 -11.12
CA LEU A 168 15.37 3.56 -10.85
C LEU A 168 14.42 2.60 -10.15
N LEU A 169 13.76 3.08 -9.09
CA LEU A 169 12.82 2.26 -8.30
C LEU A 169 11.57 1.90 -9.12
N ALA A 170 11.03 2.84 -9.90
CA ALA A 170 9.92 2.59 -10.80
C ALA A 170 10.25 1.52 -11.85
N TYR A 171 11.45 1.59 -12.42
CA TYR A 171 11.94 0.58 -13.34
C TYR A 171 12.08 -0.79 -12.67
N ALA A 172 12.67 -0.85 -11.48
CA ALA A 172 12.82 -2.09 -10.72
C ALA A 172 11.44 -2.71 -10.37
N GLU A 173 10.49 -1.90 -9.93
CA GLU A 173 9.11 -2.33 -9.62
C GLU A 173 8.41 -2.88 -10.86
N THR A 174 8.51 -2.19 -12.01
CA THR A 174 7.93 -2.65 -13.29
C THR A 174 8.53 -3.97 -13.74
N VAL A 175 9.86 -4.14 -13.63
CA VAL A 175 10.53 -5.38 -14.01
C VAL A 175 10.11 -6.54 -13.11
N ASP A 176 9.96 -6.29 -11.82
CA ASP A 176 9.65 -7.31 -10.82
C ASP A 176 8.17 -7.75 -10.89
N ASN A 177 7.24 -6.81 -11.11
CA ASN A 177 5.80 -7.05 -11.04
C ASN A 177 5.09 -7.18 -12.41
N GLY A 178 5.60 -6.50 -13.46
CA GLY A 178 4.96 -6.46 -14.78
C GLY A 178 3.94 -5.34 -14.98
N LYS A 179 3.68 -4.49 -13.99
CA LYS A 179 2.83 -3.30 -14.15
C LYS A 179 3.47 -2.24 -15.05
N PRO A 180 2.68 -1.37 -15.70
CA PRO A 180 3.22 -0.34 -16.56
C PRO A 180 4.13 0.63 -15.84
N ILE A 181 5.24 1.00 -16.46
CA ILE A 181 6.19 1.97 -15.89
C ILE A 181 5.57 3.35 -15.65
N ARG A 182 4.52 3.71 -16.40
CA ARG A 182 3.75 4.93 -16.15
C ARG A 182 3.09 4.92 -14.77
N GLU A 183 2.61 3.76 -14.30
CA GLU A 183 1.97 3.61 -13.00
C GLU A 183 3.01 3.67 -11.88
N THR A 184 4.13 2.97 -12.04
CA THR A 184 5.20 2.99 -11.04
C THR A 184 5.85 4.36 -10.89
N LEU A 185 6.04 5.10 -12.01
CA LEU A 185 6.57 6.46 -12.00
C LEU A 185 5.62 7.50 -11.38
N ASN A 186 4.30 7.38 -11.63
CA ASN A 186 3.35 8.44 -11.28
C ASN A 186 2.50 8.11 -10.04
N ALA A 187 2.46 6.86 -9.62
CA ALA A 187 1.68 6.41 -8.45
C ALA A 187 2.53 5.70 -7.41
N ASP A 188 3.09 4.52 -7.71
CA ASP A 188 3.67 3.63 -6.70
C ASP A 188 4.83 4.28 -5.95
N ILE A 189 5.82 4.81 -6.66
CA ILE A 189 7.02 5.37 -6.02
C ILE A 189 6.75 6.72 -5.35
N PRO A 190 6.01 7.67 -5.97
CA PRO A 190 5.60 8.89 -5.27
C PRO A 190 4.79 8.63 -4.01
N LEU A 191 3.80 7.71 -4.04
CA LEU A 191 3.03 7.33 -2.87
C LEU A 191 3.89 6.65 -1.80
N THR A 192 4.90 5.88 -2.21
CA THR A 192 5.86 5.28 -1.28
C THR A 192 6.59 6.35 -0.48
N ALA A 193 7.13 7.37 -1.15
CA ALA A 193 7.81 8.48 -0.48
C ALA A 193 6.85 9.26 0.44
N ASP A 194 5.63 9.55 -0.05
CA ASP A 194 4.60 10.27 0.71
C ASP A 194 4.21 9.53 2.00
N HIS A 195 4.10 8.21 1.99
CA HIS A 195 3.82 7.42 3.19
C HIS A 195 4.89 7.55 4.26
N PHE A 196 6.16 7.55 3.88
CA PHE A 196 7.25 7.81 4.84
C PHE A 196 7.16 9.23 5.41
N ARG A 197 6.83 10.25 4.59
CA ARG A 197 6.63 11.63 5.05
C ARG A 197 5.42 11.75 5.98
N TYR A 198 4.30 11.12 5.63
CA TYR A 198 3.09 11.11 6.43
C TYR A 198 3.36 10.57 7.84
N PHE A 199 3.98 9.38 7.95
CA PHE A 199 4.26 8.77 9.24
C PHE A 199 5.37 9.50 10.02
N ALA A 200 6.29 10.20 9.35
CA ALA A 200 7.21 11.11 10.02
C ALA A 200 6.46 12.26 10.73
N GLY A 201 5.43 12.80 10.09
CA GLY A 201 4.52 13.78 10.71
C GLY A 201 3.74 13.18 11.88
N CYS A 202 3.11 12.02 11.69
CA CYS A 202 2.33 11.33 12.72
C CYS A 202 3.14 11.06 13.99
N VAL A 203 4.37 10.57 13.86
CA VAL A 203 5.23 10.26 15.01
C VAL A 203 5.54 11.50 15.86
N ARG A 204 5.74 12.66 15.21
CA ARG A 204 6.00 13.91 15.92
C ARG A 204 4.76 14.53 16.55
N ALA A 205 3.59 14.25 15.99
CA ALA A 205 2.30 14.76 16.46
C ALA A 205 1.59 13.80 17.43
N GLN A 206 2.17 12.63 17.70
CA GLN A 206 1.57 11.64 18.57
C GLN A 206 1.56 12.14 20.02
N GLU A 207 0.37 12.19 20.61
CA GLU A 207 0.14 12.60 21.98
C GLU A 207 -0.30 11.41 22.83
N GLY A 208 -0.12 11.52 24.16
CA GLY A 208 -0.75 10.67 25.15
C GLY A 208 -2.01 11.34 25.70
N ALA A 209 -2.55 10.79 26.79
CA ALA A 209 -3.64 11.41 27.52
C ALA A 209 -3.36 11.44 29.02
N LEU A 210 -4.02 12.39 29.71
CA LEU A 210 -4.00 12.56 31.14
C LEU A 210 -5.42 12.65 31.64
N SER A 211 -5.74 11.91 32.73
CA SER A 211 -7.05 11.95 33.39
C SER A 211 -6.86 12.13 34.88
N GLN A 212 -7.65 12.97 35.51
CA GLN A 212 -7.76 13.04 36.94
C GLN A 212 -8.76 11.99 37.41
N ILE A 213 -8.35 11.09 38.32
CA ILE A 213 -9.21 10.04 38.88
C ILE A 213 -9.92 10.57 40.11
N ASP A 214 -9.17 11.26 40.96
CA ASP A 214 -9.67 11.98 42.14
C ASP A 214 -8.72 13.14 42.48
N ASP A 215 -8.97 13.82 43.60
CA ASP A 215 -8.16 14.99 44.01
C ASP A 215 -6.69 14.69 44.32
N GLY A 216 -6.35 13.45 44.59
CA GLY A 216 -5.00 13.00 44.92
C GLY A 216 -4.33 12.14 43.85
N THR A 217 -5.05 11.77 42.76
CA THR A 217 -4.60 10.74 41.81
C THR A 217 -4.77 11.22 40.38
N VAL A 218 -3.65 11.19 39.60
CA VAL A 218 -3.62 11.46 38.18
C VAL A 218 -3.15 10.22 37.45
N ALA A 219 -3.91 9.79 36.42
CA ALA A 219 -3.50 8.75 35.47
C ALA A 219 -3.05 9.41 34.17
N TYR A 220 -1.94 8.93 33.63
CA TYR A 220 -1.49 9.33 32.29
C TYR A 220 -1.12 8.09 31.50
N HIS A 221 -1.25 8.17 30.16
CA HIS A 221 -0.75 7.14 29.27
C HIS A 221 0.04 7.72 28.12
N PHE A 222 0.97 6.94 27.63
CA PHE A 222 1.78 7.22 26.46
C PHE A 222 1.94 5.96 25.64
N HIS A 223 2.37 6.13 24.38
CA HIS A 223 2.57 5.00 23.46
C HIS A 223 4.01 4.51 23.53
N GLU A 224 4.18 3.20 23.60
CA GLU A 224 5.47 2.54 23.60
C GLU A 224 5.61 1.60 22.38
N PRO A 225 6.84 1.38 21.86
CA PRO A 225 7.08 0.36 20.85
C PRO A 225 6.67 -1.03 21.33
N LEU A 226 6.09 -1.83 20.45
CA LEU A 226 5.76 -3.23 20.73
C LEU A 226 7.01 -4.11 20.83
N GLY A 227 8.08 -3.75 20.14
CA GLY A 227 9.31 -4.53 20.06
C GLY A 227 9.62 -5.02 18.65
N VAL A 228 9.67 -6.34 18.43
CA VAL A 228 9.89 -6.93 17.11
C VAL A 228 8.57 -7.25 16.43
N VAL A 229 8.37 -6.78 15.20
CA VAL A 229 7.17 -7.02 14.42
C VAL A 229 7.47 -7.81 13.16
N GLY A 230 6.65 -8.84 12.91
CA GLY A 230 6.67 -9.61 11.66
C GLY A 230 5.79 -8.93 10.61
N GLN A 231 6.26 -8.86 9.38
CA GLN A 231 5.53 -8.27 8.25
C GLN A 231 5.59 -9.19 7.04
N ILE A 232 4.43 -9.44 6.40
CA ILE A 232 4.33 -10.24 5.20
C ILE A 232 3.53 -9.44 4.19
N ILE A 233 4.09 -9.21 2.99
CA ILE A 233 3.51 -8.35 1.97
C ILE A 233 3.21 -9.11 0.68
N PRO A 234 2.20 -8.65 -0.09
CA PRO A 234 1.81 -9.25 -1.36
C PRO A 234 2.69 -8.75 -2.50
N TRP A 235 2.37 -9.27 -3.69
CA TRP A 235 3.09 -9.03 -4.93
C TRP A 235 2.53 -7.89 -5.79
N ASN A 236 1.33 -7.37 -5.49
CA ASN A 236 0.65 -6.42 -6.40
C ASN A 236 1.17 -4.96 -6.33
N PHE A 237 1.71 -4.54 -5.20
CA PHE A 237 2.38 -3.25 -4.98
C PHE A 237 3.61 -3.46 -4.08
N PRO A 238 4.66 -4.12 -4.54
CA PRO A 238 5.74 -4.59 -3.67
C PRO A 238 6.34 -3.48 -2.79
N ILE A 239 6.90 -2.42 -3.37
CA ILE A 239 7.54 -1.32 -2.62
C ILE A 239 6.51 -0.54 -1.79
N LEU A 240 5.35 -0.23 -2.37
CA LEU A 240 4.31 0.53 -1.69
C LEU A 240 3.75 -0.22 -0.47
N MET A 241 3.51 -1.53 -0.59
CA MET A 241 3.05 -2.36 0.54
C MET A 241 4.12 -2.53 1.61
N ALA A 242 5.40 -2.53 1.22
CA ALA A 242 6.49 -2.44 2.18
C ALA A 242 6.42 -1.10 2.94
N ALA A 243 6.31 0.03 2.25
CA ALA A 243 6.23 1.35 2.88
C ALA A 243 5.05 1.48 3.86
N TRP A 244 3.87 0.96 3.49
CA TRP A 244 2.67 1.00 4.34
C TRP A 244 2.88 0.30 5.69
N LYS A 245 3.78 -0.67 5.74
CA LYS A 245 4.10 -1.41 6.97
C LYS A 245 5.38 -0.93 7.64
N LEU A 246 6.40 -0.58 6.85
CA LEU A 246 7.69 -0.12 7.39
C LEU A 246 7.58 1.25 8.04
N ALA A 247 6.96 2.22 7.36
CA ALA A 247 6.91 3.59 7.85
C ALA A 247 6.26 3.71 9.23
N PRO A 248 5.05 3.19 9.50
CA PRO A 248 4.47 3.23 10.84
C PRO A 248 5.25 2.40 11.86
N ALA A 249 5.78 1.22 11.49
CA ALA A 249 6.49 0.35 12.42
C ALA A 249 7.80 0.98 12.88
N LEU A 250 8.62 1.45 11.94
CA LEU A 250 9.89 2.13 12.22
C LEU A 250 9.66 3.44 12.97
N GLY A 251 8.67 4.23 12.53
CA GLY A 251 8.29 5.47 13.20
C GLY A 251 7.89 5.26 14.65
N ALA A 252 7.13 4.22 14.95
CA ALA A 252 6.74 3.88 16.31
C ALA A 252 7.89 3.27 17.16
N GLY A 253 9.09 3.07 16.60
CA GLY A 253 10.24 2.54 17.33
C GLY A 253 10.35 1.02 17.35
N ASN A 254 9.61 0.31 16.49
CA ASN A 254 9.69 -1.15 16.36
C ASN A 254 10.81 -1.60 15.42
N CYS A 255 11.40 -2.76 15.68
CA CYS A 255 12.27 -3.46 14.74
C CYS A 255 11.43 -4.42 13.88
N VAL A 256 11.85 -4.61 12.63
CA VAL A 256 11.03 -5.30 11.62
C VAL A 256 11.76 -6.50 11.04
N VAL A 257 11.03 -7.63 10.91
CA VAL A 257 11.36 -8.73 10.02
C VAL A 257 10.28 -8.80 8.95
N LEU A 258 10.63 -8.46 7.71
CA LEU A 258 9.70 -8.42 6.58
C LEU A 258 10.00 -9.54 5.59
N LYS A 259 8.93 -10.26 5.18
CA LYS A 259 8.96 -11.25 4.10
C LYS A 259 8.19 -10.72 2.88
N PRO A 260 8.88 -10.41 1.78
CA PRO A 260 8.23 -10.08 0.51
C PRO A 260 7.51 -11.29 -0.10
N ALA A 261 6.62 -11.05 -1.07
CA ALA A 261 6.11 -12.13 -1.92
C ALA A 261 7.26 -12.74 -2.74
N GLU A 262 7.23 -14.06 -2.92
CA GLU A 262 8.23 -14.79 -3.68
C GLU A 262 8.25 -14.42 -5.18
N SER A 263 7.15 -13.95 -5.72
CA SER A 263 7.05 -13.49 -7.12
C SER A 263 7.65 -12.12 -7.39
N THR A 264 7.76 -11.26 -6.35
CA THR A 264 8.21 -9.87 -6.49
C THR A 264 9.13 -9.44 -5.32
N PRO A 265 10.27 -10.10 -5.12
CA PRO A 265 11.14 -9.82 -3.99
C PRO A 265 12.21 -8.77 -4.28
N ILE A 266 12.46 -8.44 -5.55
CA ILE A 266 13.69 -7.75 -5.96
C ILE A 266 13.58 -6.24 -5.83
N SER A 267 12.45 -5.64 -6.20
CA SER A 267 12.26 -4.18 -6.12
C SER A 267 12.45 -3.66 -4.70
N ILE A 268 12.03 -4.43 -3.70
CA ILE A 268 12.24 -4.11 -2.27
C ILE A 268 13.73 -4.20 -1.91
N LEU A 269 14.45 -5.18 -2.42
CA LEU A 269 15.89 -5.31 -2.15
C LEU A 269 16.68 -4.18 -2.81
N VAL A 270 16.27 -3.72 -4.00
CA VAL A 270 16.82 -2.53 -4.64
C VAL A 270 16.55 -1.28 -3.78
N LEU A 271 15.35 -1.13 -3.22
CA LEU A 271 15.07 -0.06 -2.26
C LEU A 271 15.99 -0.16 -1.03
N VAL A 272 16.15 -1.36 -0.47
CA VAL A 272 17.02 -1.58 0.70
C VAL A 272 18.48 -1.22 0.39
N GLU A 273 18.99 -1.51 -0.80
CA GLU A 273 20.34 -1.08 -1.22
C GLU A 273 20.52 0.43 -1.15
N LEU A 274 19.46 1.19 -1.43
CA LEU A 274 19.47 2.65 -1.38
C LEU A 274 19.38 3.24 0.04
N ILE A 275 18.77 2.53 0.99
CA ILE A 275 18.46 3.07 2.32
C ILE A 275 19.19 2.36 3.46
N ALA A 276 19.97 1.32 3.19
CA ALA A 276 20.62 0.50 4.21
C ALA A 276 21.56 1.31 5.12
N ASP A 277 22.26 2.29 4.57
CA ASP A 277 23.16 3.19 5.29
C ASP A 277 22.45 4.13 6.28
N LEU A 278 21.16 4.35 6.10
CA LEU A 278 20.36 5.21 6.97
C LEU A 278 19.88 4.47 8.23
N LEU A 279 19.78 3.15 8.18
CA LEU A 279 19.15 2.32 9.22
C LEU A 279 20.20 1.71 10.16
N PRO A 280 20.00 1.78 11.48
CA PRO A 280 20.84 1.02 12.41
C PRO A 280 20.73 -0.49 12.13
N PRO A 281 21.84 -1.25 12.26
CA PRO A 281 21.83 -2.69 12.05
C PRO A 281 20.76 -3.40 12.89
N GLY A 282 19.96 -4.27 12.25
CA GLY A 282 18.91 -5.06 12.89
C GLY A 282 17.54 -4.36 13.00
N VAL A 283 17.45 -3.05 12.79
CA VAL A 283 16.17 -2.32 12.81
C VAL A 283 15.24 -2.77 11.68
N LEU A 284 15.80 -3.03 10.50
CA LEU A 284 15.10 -3.63 9.36
C LEU A 284 15.82 -4.92 8.93
N ASN A 285 15.03 -5.98 8.73
CA ASN A 285 15.51 -7.25 8.20
C ASN A 285 14.54 -7.74 7.13
N ILE A 286 15.07 -8.15 5.98
CA ILE A 286 14.30 -8.69 4.85
C ILE A 286 14.71 -10.15 4.65
N VAL A 287 13.74 -11.06 4.72
CA VAL A 287 13.95 -12.48 4.52
C VAL A 287 13.10 -12.96 3.35
N ASN A 288 13.73 -13.33 2.25
CA ASN A 288 13.06 -13.85 1.06
C ASN A 288 12.77 -15.34 1.20
N GLY A 289 11.80 -15.86 0.48
CA GLY A 289 11.46 -17.28 0.49
C GLY A 289 9.97 -17.54 0.33
N PHE A 290 9.62 -18.80 0.24
CA PHE A 290 8.26 -19.24 0.04
C PHE A 290 7.40 -19.11 1.32
N GLY A 291 6.08 -18.96 1.11
CA GLY A 291 5.13 -18.76 2.21
C GLY A 291 5.23 -19.85 3.29
N ARG A 292 5.35 -21.12 2.90
CA ARG A 292 5.44 -22.25 3.85
C ARG A 292 6.81 -22.36 4.53
N GLU A 293 7.90 -21.96 3.84
CA GLU A 293 9.28 -22.17 4.29
C GLU A 293 9.82 -21.03 5.17
N ALA A 294 9.43 -19.78 4.85
CA ALA A 294 9.83 -18.58 5.59
C ALA A 294 8.64 -17.82 6.20
N GLY A 295 7.51 -17.73 5.50
CA GLY A 295 6.34 -17.00 5.97
C GLY A 295 5.69 -17.61 7.19
N MET A 296 5.45 -18.92 7.20
CA MET A 296 4.86 -19.63 8.36
C MET A 296 5.76 -19.60 9.59
N PRO A 297 7.07 -19.89 9.50
CA PRO A 297 7.96 -19.71 10.65
C PRO A 297 7.90 -18.31 11.26
N LEU A 298 7.84 -17.25 10.43
CA LEU A 298 7.69 -15.88 10.93
C LEU A 298 6.33 -15.69 11.63
N ALA A 299 5.23 -16.14 10.98
CA ALA A 299 3.87 -15.94 11.51
C ALA A 299 3.60 -16.70 12.81
N THR A 300 4.20 -17.87 12.99
CA THR A 300 4.04 -18.72 14.18
C THR A 300 5.09 -18.47 15.27
N SER A 301 6.07 -17.60 14.98
CA SER A 301 7.13 -17.31 15.95
C SER A 301 6.58 -16.66 17.21
N LYS A 302 7.00 -17.18 18.37
CA LYS A 302 6.72 -16.57 19.69
C LYS A 302 7.62 -15.38 20.00
N ARG A 303 8.52 -15.02 19.05
CA ARG A 303 9.49 -13.95 19.21
C ARG A 303 9.06 -12.65 18.49
N ILE A 304 7.85 -12.59 17.93
CA ILE A 304 7.27 -11.36 17.41
C ILE A 304 6.13 -10.88 18.32
N ASN A 305 6.02 -9.57 18.47
CA ASN A 305 5.02 -8.93 19.31
C ASN A 305 3.76 -8.52 18.53
N LYS A 306 3.82 -8.53 17.22
CA LYS A 306 2.72 -8.25 16.28
C LYS A 306 3.04 -8.84 14.92
N ILE A 307 1.99 -9.22 14.18
CA ILE A 307 2.12 -9.53 12.76
C ILE A 307 1.25 -8.60 11.92
N ALA A 308 1.81 -8.08 10.81
CA ALA A 308 1.08 -7.33 9.80
C ALA A 308 1.14 -8.08 8.48
N PHE A 309 -0.03 -8.41 7.94
CA PHE A 309 -0.17 -9.19 6.71
C PHE A 309 -1.03 -8.44 5.70
N THR A 310 -0.61 -8.45 4.44
CA THR A 310 -1.47 -8.09 3.30
C THR A 310 -1.41 -9.22 2.28
N GLY A 311 -2.57 -9.68 1.80
CA GLY A 311 -2.66 -10.74 0.81
C GLY A 311 -4.05 -11.35 0.67
N SER A 312 -4.11 -12.62 0.27
CA SER A 312 -5.40 -13.30 0.07
C SER A 312 -6.14 -13.58 1.38
N THR A 313 -7.46 -13.56 1.35
CA THR A 313 -8.32 -13.92 2.50
C THR A 313 -8.00 -15.31 3.05
N ALA A 314 -7.70 -16.28 2.18
CA ALA A 314 -7.35 -17.64 2.60
C ALA A 314 -6.06 -17.64 3.45
N THR A 315 -5.00 -16.96 3.00
CA THR A 315 -3.76 -16.82 3.77
C THR A 315 -3.97 -15.97 5.02
N GLY A 316 -4.80 -14.91 4.96
CA GLY A 316 -5.13 -14.07 6.11
C GLY A 316 -5.74 -14.88 7.26
N ARG A 317 -6.61 -15.85 6.98
CA ARG A 317 -7.14 -16.77 8.01
C ARG A 317 -6.05 -17.57 8.70
N VAL A 318 -5.08 -18.06 7.94
CA VAL A 318 -3.94 -18.82 8.52
C VAL A 318 -3.08 -17.91 9.39
N ILE A 319 -2.82 -16.68 8.95
CA ILE A 319 -2.08 -15.67 9.74
C ILE A 319 -2.83 -15.31 11.03
N ALA A 320 -4.16 -15.10 10.94
CA ALA A 320 -4.99 -14.81 12.10
C ALA A 320 -4.96 -15.95 13.14
N GLN A 321 -5.03 -17.20 12.69
CA GLN A 321 -4.91 -18.37 13.56
C GLN A 321 -3.54 -18.46 14.25
N ALA A 322 -2.46 -18.18 13.50
CA ALA A 322 -1.11 -18.15 14.06
C ALA A 322 -0.97 -17.04 15.14
N ALA A 323 -1.46 -15.84 14.85
CA ALA A 323 -1.46 -14.72 15.80
C ALA A 323 -2.30 -15.03 17.05
N ALA A 324 -3.49 -15.59 16.88
CA ALA A 324 -4.36 -16.00 17.99
C ALA A 324 -3.69 -17.06 18.88
N SER A 325 -2.96 -18.02 18.30
CA SER A 325 -2.23 -19.04 19.06
C SER A 325 -1.13 -18.45 19.93
N ASN A 326 -0.57 -17.31 19.54
CA ASN A 326 0.47 -16.58 20.29
C ASN A 326 -0.09 -15.41 21.11
N LEU A 327 -1.40 -15.13 21.05
CA LEU A 327 -2.08 -13.99 21.69
C LEU A 327 -1.45 -12.64 21.33
N ILE A 328 -1.01 -12.48 20.08
CA ILE A 328 -0.42 -11.23 19.56
C ILE A 328 -1.38 -10.50 18.63
N PRO A 329 -1.32 -9.15 18.55
CA PRO A 329 -2.11 -8.38 17.61
C PRO A 329 -1.77 -8.73 16.16
N ALA A 330 -2.80 -8.80 15.31
CA ALA A 330 -2.65 -8.95 13.87
C ALA A 330 -3.33 -7.77 13.14
N THR A 331 -2.65 -7.19 12.16
CA THR A 331 -3.26 -6.33 11.15
C THR A 331 -3.37 -7.09 9.85
N LEU A 332 -4.59 -7.21 9.32
CA LEU A 332 -4.89 -7.99 8.13
C LEU A 332 -5.51 -7.09 7.06
N GLU A 333 -4.79 -6.88 5.97
CA GLU A 333 -5.29 -6.23 4.77
C GLU A 333 -5.54 -7.31 3.72
N LEU A 334 -6.80 -7.45 3.30
CA LEU A 334 -7.25 -8.58 2.48
C LEU A 334 -7.91 -8.09 1.18
N GLY A 335 -8.25 -9.04 0.31
CA GLY A 335 -8.96 -8.75 -0.93
C GLY A 335 -10.40 -8.30 -0.67
N GLY A 336 -10.94 -7.54 -1.62
CA GLY A 336 -12.30 -7.04 -1.58
C GLY A 336 -12.96 -7.02 -2.96
N LYS A 337 -14.26 -6.70 -2.96
CA LYS A 337 -15.08 -6.43 -4.15
C LYS A 337 -15.87 -5.16 -3.90
N SER A 338 -15.15 -4.02 -3.88
CA SER A 338 -15.73 -2.70 -3.57
C SER A 338 -16.79 -2.31 -4.60
N PRO A 339 -17.95 -1.78 -4.16
CA PRO A 339 -18.95 -1.25 -5.07
C PRO A 339 -18.54 0.13 -5.59
N ASN A 340 -18.86 0.39 -6.86
CA ASN A 340 -18.82 1.71 -7.47
C ASN A 340 -20.25 2.07 -7.86
N VAL A 341 -20.81 3.13 -7.28
CA VAL A 341 -22.24 3.44 -7.36
C VAL A 341 -22.45 4.71 -8.18
N PHE A 342 -23.30 4.62 -9.21
CA PHE A 342 -23.63 5.70 -10.13
C PHE A 342 -25.13 5.98 -10.11
N PHE A 343 -25.51 7.18 -9.64
CA PHE A 343 -26.89 7.68 -9.69
C PHE A 343 -27.13 8.48 -10.97
N ASP A 344 -28.41 8.81 -11.27
CA ASP A 344 -28.81 9.45 -12.52
C ASP A 344 -28.26 10.86 -12.72
N ASP A 345 -27.93 11.55 -11.64
CA ASP A 345 -27.37 12.89 -11.67
C ASP A 345 -25.99 12.96 -12.35
N VAL A 346 -25.23 11.84 -12.42
CA VAL A 346 -23.93 11.81 -13.15
C VAL A 346 -24.11 12.03 -14.66
N MET A 347 -25.30 11.77 -15.20
CA MET A 347 -25.65 11.97 -16.61
C MET A 347 -26.55 13.17 -16.86
N ALA A 348 -26.74 14.05 -15.89
CA ALA A 348 -27.57 15.25 -16.04
C ALA A 348 -26.99 16.21 -17.11
N GLN A 349 -25.68 16.20 -17.29
CA GLN A 349 -24.94 16.99 -18.28
C GLN A 349 -23.83 16.17 -18.91
N ASP A 350 -23.51 16.43 -20.18
CA ASP A 350 -22.34 15.87 -20.84
C ASP A 350 -21.14 16.78 -20.58
N ASP A 351 -20.50 16.61 -19.43
CA ASP A 351 -19.45 17.48 -18.91
C ASP A 351 -18.27 16.71 -18.30
N ALA A 352 -17.29 17.45 -17.77
CA ALA A 352 -16.11 16.89 -17.12
C ALA A 352 -16.44 16.05 -15.89
N PHE A 353 -17.63 16.19 -15.26
CA PHE A 353 -18.03 15.34 -14.16
C PHE A 353 -18.43 13.94 -14.64
N LEU A 354 -19.19 13.86 -15.74
CA LEU A 354 -19.48 12.58 -16.40
C LEU A 354 -18.20 11.87 -16.84
N ASP A 355 -17.24 12.61 -17.45
CA ASP A 355 -15.95 12.02 -17.83
C ASP A 355 -15.21 11.44 -16.62
N LYS A 356 -15.19 12.14 -15.49
CA LYS A 356 -14.61 11.61 -14.24
C LYS A 356 -15.37 10.39 -13.70
N ALA A 357 -16.67 10.32 -13.82
CA ALA A 357 -17.46 9.17 -13.42
C ALA A 357 -17.14 7.94 -14.29
N ILE A 358 -16.96 8.14 -15.61
CA ILE A 358 -16.50 7.08 -16.53
C ILE A 358 -15.09 6.63 -16.20
N GLU A 359 -14.14 7.54 -15.94
CA GLU A 359 -12.80 7.17 -15.46
C GLU A 359 -12.88 6.41 -14.12
N GLY A 360 -13.77 6.82 -13.22
CA GLY A 360 -14.03 6.11 -11.96
C GLY A 360 -14.50 4.68 -12.17
N LEU A 361 -15.34 4.41 -13.18
CA LEU A 361 -15.69 3.04 -13.55
C LEU A 361 -14.47 2.27 -14.05
N VAL A 362 -13.66 2.87 -14.93
CA VAL A 362 -12.52 2.22 -15.59
C VAL A 362 -11.39 1.90 -14.62
N LEU A 363 -11.39 2.44 -13.40
CA LEU A 363 -10.41 2.11 -12.37
C LEU A 363 -10.32 0.61 -12.04
N PHE A 364 -11.31 -0.22 -12.43
CA PHE A 364 -11.20 -1.68 -12.31
C PHE A 364 -10.00 -2.26 -13.07
N ALA A 365 -9.56 -1.58 -14.13
CA ALA A 365 -8.42 -1.99 -14.96
C ALA A 365 -7.07 -1.49 -14.42
N PHE A 366 -7.08 -0.56 -13.46
CA PHE A 366 -5.86 -0.04 -12.85
C PHE A 366 -5.01 -1.19 -12.29
N ASN A 367 -3.69 -1.08 -12.44
CA ASN A 367 -2.74 -2.12 -12.02
C ASN A 367 -3.15 -3.54 -12.51
N GLN A 368 -3.58 -3.68 -13.76
CA GLN A 368 -4.07 -4.93 -14.38
C GLN A 368 -5.26 -5.58 -13.62
N GLY A 369 -6.00 -4.81 -12.82
CA GLY A 369 -7.03 -5.33 -11.94
C GLY A 369 -6.51 -6.02 -10.66
N GLU A 370 -5.22 -5.94 -10.41
CA GLU A 370 -4.51 -6.57 -9.29
C GLU A 370 -4.51 -5.64 -8.05
N VAL A 371 -5.68 -5.11 -7.69
CA VAL A 371 -5.86 -4.11 -6.62
C VAL A 371 -6.86 -4.59 -5.59
N CYS A 372 -6.48 -4.57 -4.31
CA CYS A 372 -7.35 -4.98 -3.19
C CYS A 372 -8.58 -4.07 -3.04
N THR A 373 -8.44 -2.78 -3.34
CA THR A 373 -9.51 -1.75 -3.26
C THR A 373 -10.20 -1.49 -4.60
N CYS A 374 -9.92 -2.30 -5.63
CA CYS A 374 -10.48 -2.13 -6.97
C CYS A 374 -12.00 -2.06 -6.93
N PRO A 375 -12.65 -1.06 -7.56
CA PRO A 375 -14.11 -0.95 -7.65
C PRO A 375 -14.65 -1.94 -8.69
N SER A 376 -14.62 -3.22 -8.34
CA SER A 376 -14.89 -4.35 -9.24
C SER A 376 -16.37 -4.69 -9.41
N ARG A 377 -17.28 -3.95 -8.78
CA ARG A 377 -18.73 -4.03 -8.96
C ARG A 377 -19.27 -2.65 -9.30
N ALA A 378 -19.85 -2.50 -10.50
CA ALA A 378 -20.54 -1.27 -10.88
C ALA A 378 -22.05 -1.42 -10.60
N LEU A 379 -22.59 -0.55 -9.75
CA LEU A 379 -24.01 -0.45 -9.43
C LEU A 379 -24.52 0.83 -10.08
N ILE A 380 -25.23 0.69 -11.18
CA ILE A 380 -25.69 1.80 -12.02
C ILE A 380 -27.20 1.90 -11.91
N GLN A 381 -27.73 3.09 -11.63
CA GLN A 381 -29.16 3.32 -11.59
C GLN A 381 -29.80 2.98 -12.95
N GLU A 382 -30.91 2.26 -12.93
CA GLU A 382 -31.58 1.70 -14.13
C GLU A 382 -31.86 2.76 -15.21
N SER A 383 -32.29 3.94 -14.79
CA SER A 383 -32.65 5.04 -15.72
C SER A 383 -31.52 5.52 -16.63
N ILE A 384 -30.24 5.30 -16.22
CA ILE A 384 -29.06 5.73 -16.99
C ILE A 384 -28.25 4.54 -17.52
N TYR A 385 -28.59 3.31 -17.17
CA TYR A 385 -27.77 2.12 -17.38
C TYR A 385 -27.22 2.02 -18.82
N ASP A 386 -28.09 1.97 -19.82
CA ASP A 386 -27.67 1.75 -21.20
C ASP A 386 -26.74 2.85 -21.71
N LYS A 387 -27.11 4.11 -21.48
CA LYS A 387 -26.32 5.25 -21.96
C LYS A 387 -24.96 5.35 -21.27
N PHE A 388 -24.93 5.05 -19.97
CA PHE A 388 -23.72 5.06 -19.17
C PHE A 388 -22.75 3.95 -19.60
N ILE A 389 -23.28 2.73 -19.81
CA ILE A 389 -22.48 1.59 -20.28
C ILE A 389 -21.93 1.82 -21.68
N ASP A 390 -22.72 2.38 -22.62
CA ASP A 390 -22.24 2.73 -23.96
C ASP A 390 -21.03 3.69 -23.91
N ARG A 391 -21.09 4.67 -23.03
CA ARG A 391 -20.00 5.62 -22.82
C ARG A 391 -18.77 4.94 -22.19
N ALA A 392 -19.00 4.11 -21.20
CA ALA A 392 -17.95 3.35 -20.50
C ALA A 392 -17.23 2.37 -21.42
N LEU A 393 -17.97 1.62 -22.25
CA LEU A 393 -17.38 0.67 -23.20
C LEU A 393 -16.47 1.34 -24.22
N LYS A 394 -16.83 2.54 -24.71
CA LYS A 394 -15.95 3.33 -25.60
C LYS A 394 -14.64 3.67 -24.90
N ARG A 395 -14.70 4.03 -23.63
CA ARG A 395 -13.50 4.36 -22.84
C ARG A 395 -12.67 3.10 -22.55
N VAL A 396 -13.29 1.97 -22.20
CA VAL A 396 -12.61 0.68 -22.01
C VAL A 396 -11.89 0.25 -23.29
N ALA A 397 -12.53 0.40 -24.45
CA ALA A 397 -11.92 0.07 -25.75
C ALA A 397 -10.68 0.92 -26.08
N ALA A 398 -10.53 2.08 -25.47
CA ALA A 398 -9.37 2.95 -25.65
C ALA A 398 -8.18 2.61 -24.72
N ILE A 399 -8.31 1.60 -23.85
CA ILE A 399 -7.22 1.17 -22.96
C ILE A 399 -6.12 0.49 -23.78
N LYS A 400 -4.91 1.02 -23.69
CA LYS A 400 -3.74 0.45 -24.36
C LYS A 400 -3.13 -0.66 -23.50
N GLN A 401 -3.14 -1.88 -24.02
CA GLN A 401 -2.39 -3.01 -23.45
C GLN A 401 -1.09 -3.19 -24.21
N GLY A 402 0.01 -3.51 -23.52
CA GLY A 402 1.27 -3.65 -24.22
C GLY A 402 2.49 -3.89 -23.33
N ASN A 403 3.65 -3.56 -23.87
CA ASN A 403 4.92 -3.67 -23.14
C ASN A 403 4.91 -2.79 -21.89
N PRO A 404 5.08 -3.36 -20.68
CA PRO A 404 5.12 -2.57 -19.43
C PRO A 404 6.20 -1.49 -19.39
N LEU A 405 7.26 -1.63 -20.17
CA LEU A 405 8.36 -0.67 -20.26
C LEU A 405 8.05 0.51 -21.19
N ASP A 406 6.92 0.51 -21.89
CA ASP A 406 6.47 1.63 -22.70
C ASP A 406 5.60 2.57 -21.85
N THR A 407 5.95 3.87 -21.83
CA THR A 407 5.22 4.88 -21.05
C THR A 407 3.79 5.12 -21.52
N GLU A 408 3.45 4.69 -22.74
CA GLU A 408 2.10 4.77 -23.29
C GLU A 408 1.21 3.57 -22.87
N THR A 409 1.81 2.49 -22.39
CA THR A 409 1.07 1.31 -21.95
C THR A 409 0.24 1.63 -20.70
N MET A 410 -1.05 1.29 -20.71
CA MET A 410 -1.98 1.48 -19.59
C MET A 410 -2.18 0.20 -18.80
N ILE A 411 -2.13 -0.96 -19.46
CA ILE A 411 -2.21 -2.29 -18.83
C ILE A 411 -1.01 -3.11 -19.30
N GLY A 412 -0.22 -3.58 -18.33
CA GLY A 412 0.95 -4.42 -18.56
C GLY A 412 0.64 -5.91 -18.47
N ALA A 413 1.63 -6.68 -18.00
CA ALA A 413 1.51 -8.11 -17.82
C ALA A 413 0.93 -8.45 -16.44
N GLN A 414 0.21 -9.57 -16.32
CA GLN A 414 -0.17 -10.13 -15.01
C GLN A 414 1.07 -10.54 -14.24
N ALA A 415 1.07 -10.34 -12.92
CA ALA A 415 2.26 -10.49 -12.08
C ALA A 415 2.88 -11.91 -12.08
N SER A 416 2.14 -12.92 -12.46
CA SER A 416 2.65 -14.30 -12.57
C SER A 416 1.73 -15.20 -13.38
N ALA A 417 2.27 -16.33 -13.87
CA ALA A 417 1.50 -17.40 -14.52
C ALA A 417 0.38 -17.91 -13.58
N MET A 418 0.68 -18.12 -12.31
CA MET A 418 -0.30 -18.56 -11.31
C MET A 418 -1.47 -17.58 -11.16
N GLN A 419 -1.22 -16.27 -11.21
CA GLN A 419 -2.28 -15.26 -11.18
C GLN A 419 -3.09 -15.28 -12.47
N MET A 420 -2.44 -15.42 -13.62
CA MET A 420 -3.13 -15.56 -14.91
C MET A 420 -4.05 -16.78 -14.94
N ASP A 421 -3.57 -17.95 -14.50
CA ASP A 421 -4.36 -19.18 -14.42
C ASP A 421 -5.58 -18.99 -13.50
N LYS A 422 -5.40 -18.29 -12.39
CA LYS A 422 -6.50 -17.97 -11.47
C LYS A 422 -7.55 -17.08 -12.13
N ILE A 423 -7.14 -16.05 -12.87
CA ILE A 423 -8.05 -15.16 -13.60
C ILE A 423 -8.85 -15.98 -14.63
N MET A 424 -8.15 -16.80 -15.42
CA MET A 424 -8.80 -17.66 -16.42
C MET A 424 -9.82 -18.60 -15.79
N SER A 425 -9.51 -19.21 -14.63
CA SER A 425 -10.46 -20.07 -13.92
C SER A 425 -11.72 -19.33 -13.48
N TYR A 426 -11.62 -18.07 -13.03
CA TYR A 426 -12.79 -17.26 -12.66
C TYR A 426 -13.61 -16.83 -13.85
N LEU A 427 -13.00 -16.61 -15.03
CA LEU A 427 -13.76 -16.37 -16.27
C LEU A 427 -14.60 -17.58 -16.66
N GLU A 428 -14.08 -18.79 -16.48
CA GLU A 428 -14.86 -20.01 -16.71
C GLU A 428 -16.03 -20.17 -15.71
N VAL A 429 -15.81 -19.88 -14.43
CA VAL A 429 -16.87 -19.85 -13.41
C VAL A 429 -17.97 -18.86 -13.84
N GLY A 430 -17.61 -17.64 -14.23
CA GLY A 430 -18.57 -16.63 -14.68
C GLY A 430 -19.40 -17.09 -15.89
N LYS A 431 -18.78 -17.76 -16.87
CA LYS A 431 -19.51 -18.34 -18.01
C LYS A 431 -20.50 -19.45 -17.61
N GLN A 432 -20.14 -20.24 -16.59
CA GLN A 432 -20.98 -21.33 -16.08
C GLN A 432 -22.16 -20.82 -15.26
N GLU A 433 -22.02 -19.68 -14.60
CA GLU A 433 -23.07 -19.06 -13.78
C GLU A 433 -24.03 -18.18 -14.62
N GLY A 434 -23.71 -17.86 -15.85
CA GLY A 434 -24.50 -17.01 -16.77
C GLY A 434 -24.06 -15.56 -16.63
#